data_99f8090612e78734f35c291f7e9962e2
#
_entry.id   99f8090612e78734f35c291f7e9962e2
#
_cell.length_a   1.000
_cell.length_b   1.000
_cell.length_c   1.000
_cell.angle_alpha   90.00
_cell.angle_beta   90.00
_cell.angle_gamma   90.00
#
_symmetry.space_group_name_H-M   'P 1'
#
loop_
_entity.id
_entity.type
_entity.pdbx_description
1 polymer ?
#
loop_
_entity_poly.entity_id
_entity_poly.type
_entity_poly.pdbx_seq_one_letter_code
_entity_poly.pdbx_strand_id
1 'polypeptide(L)'
;MPVTTIAATDVHVDAEGFLTEYDQWDEQLARALAAQIGIDLTDAHWAILRFLRNDYREQGETATLRRVSTQAGVPIKTLFTLFPGKPAKKMAYVAGLPKPHGCV
;
A
#
# COMPACT_ATOMS: atom_id res chain seq x y z
N MET A 1 8.39 -9.16 16.66
CA MET A 1 7.51 -8.65 15.62
C MET A 1 6.52 -9.72 15.23
N PRO A 2 5.23 -9.38 15.10
CA PRO A 2 4.26 -10.36 14.65
C PRO A 2 4.58 -10.88 13.25
N VAL A 3 4.28 -12.14 13.03
CA VAL A 3 4.42 -12.78 11.73
C VAL A 3 3.05 -13.33 11.36
N THR A 4 2.63 -13.10 10.12
CA THR A 4 1.39 -13.67 9.61
C THR A 4 1.65 -14.38 8.29
N THR A 5 0.79 -15.31 7.94
CA THR A 5 0.90 -16.04 6.67
C THR A 5 -0.07 -15.43 5.67
N ILE A 6 0.48 -14.92 4.55
CA ILE A 6 -0.31 -14.33 3.47
C ILE A 6 0.20 -14.95 2.17
N ALA A 7 -0.74 -15.42 1.33
CA ALA A 7 -0.39 -16.09 0.07
C ALA A 7 0.61 -17.25 0.28
N ALA A 8 0.42 -18.03 1.36
CA ALA A 8 1.29 -19.14 1.75
C ALA A 8 2.73 -18.69 2.08
N THR A 9 2.94 -17.42 2.38
CA THR A 9 4.24 -16.87 2.75
C THR A 9 4.14 -16.22 4.12
N ASP A 10 5.11 -16.50 4.99
CA ASP A 10 5.17 -15.85 6.31
C ASP A 10 5.81 -14.48 6.13
N VAL A 11 5.12 -13.45 6.62
CA VAL A 11 5.58 -12.07 6.52
C VAL A 11 5.52 -11.39 7.87
N HIS A 12 6.41 -10.43 8.08
CA HIS A 12 6.45 -9.65 9.31
C HIS A 12 5.52 -8.45 9.19
N VAL A 13 4.64 -8.30 10.17
CA VAL A 13 3.66 -7.18 10.18
C VAL A 13 3.66 -6.53 11.56
N ASP A 14 3.16 -5.29 11.62
CA ASP A 14 2.96 -4.60 12.89
C ASP A 14 1.60 -4.99 13.51
N ALA A 15 1.25 -4.35 14.63
CA ALA A 15 0.00 -4.65 15.34
C ALA A 15 -1.25 -4.35 14.51
N GLU A 16 -1.15 -3.49 13.51
CA GLU A 16 -2.26 -3.15 12.62
C GLU A 16 -2.27 -3.98 11.32
N GLY A 17 -1.30 -4.87 11.16
CA GLY A 17 -1.20 -5.74 10.00
C GLY A 17 -0.42 -5.18 8.82
N PHE A 18 0.21 -4.01 8.99
CA PHE A 18 1.06 -3.43 7.93
C PHE A 18 2.40 -4.14 7.88
N LEU A 19 2.87 -4.40 6.66
CA LEU A 19 4.15 -5.08 6.46
C LEU A 19 5.30 -4.22 7.02
N THR A 20 6.22 -4.86 7.75
CA THR A 20 7.36 -4.16 8.35
C THR A 20 8.67 -4.39 7.60
N GLU A 21 8.71 -5.39 6.73
CA GLU A 21 9.91 -5.73 5.96
C GLU A 21 9.67 -5.43 4.47
N TYR A 22 10.27 -4.34 4.00
CA TYR A 22 10.09 -3.85 2.63
C TYR A 22 10.35 -4.94 1.58
N ASP A 23 11.38 -5.76 1.79
CA ASP A 23 11.81 -6.74 0.79
C ASP A 23 10.93 -8.01 0.75
N GLN A 24 10.02 -8.17 1.69
CA GLN A 24 9.10 -9.31 1.69
C GLN A 24 7.94 -9.13 0.72
N TRP A 25 7.77 -7.94 0.17
CA TRP A 25 6.68 -7.64 -0.75
C TRP A 25 7.00 -8.09 -2.17
N ASP A 26 6.00 -8.65 -2.84
CA ASP A 26 6.02 -8.89 -4.28
C ASP A 26 4.59 -8.73 -4.83
N GLU A 27 4.42 -8.91 -6.13
CA GLU A 27 3.11 -8.72 -6.77
C GLU A 27 2.08 -9.73 -6.28
N GLN A 28 2.50 -10.96 -6.03
CA GLN A 28 1.60 -11.98 -5.52
C GLN A 28 1.10 -11.62 -4.13
N LEU A 29 1.98 -11.14 -3.27
CA LEU A 29 1.60 -10.67 -1.94
C LEU A 29 0.64 -9.48 -2.04
N ALA A 30 0.90 -8.55 -2.96
CA ALA A 30 0.02 -7.40 -3.16
C ALA A 30 -1.40 -7.84 -3.53
N ARG A 31 -1.54 -8.81 -4.41
CA ARG A 31 -2.85 -9.35 -4.78
C ARG A 31 -3.57 -9.96 -3.58
N ALA A 32 -2.83 -10.70 -2.75
CA ALA A 32 -3.40 -11.32 -1.56
C ALA A 32 -3.84 -10.26 -0.53
N LEU A 33 -3.03 -9.24 -0.32
CA LEU A 33 -3.37 -8.13 0.58
C LEU A 33 -4.60 -7.37 0.09
N ALA A 34 -4.66 -7.08 -1.21
CA ALA A 34 -5.81 -6.41 -1.80
C ALA A 34 -7.08 -7.25 -1.65
N ALA A 35 -6.98 -8.54 -1.86
CA ALA A 35 -8.13 -9.45 -1.71
C ALA A 35 -8.69 -9.43 -0.29
N GLN A 36 -7.83 -9.29 0.73
CA GLN A 36 -8.27 -9.23 2.12
C GLN A 36 -9.13 -8.00 2.41
N ILE A 37 -8.94 -6.93 1.66
CA ILE A 37 -9.72 -5.70 1.82
C ILE A 37 -10.70 -5.45 0.67
N GLY A 38 -10.93 -6.49 -0.14
CA GLY A 38 -11.97 -6.46 -1.17
C GLY A 38 -11.64 -5.62 -2.39
N ILE A 39 -10.36 -5.50 -2.74
CA ILE A 39 -9.93 -4.72 -3.90
C ILE A 39 -9.34 -5.64 -4.98
N ASP A 40 -9.82 -5.48 -6.22
CA ASP A 40 -9.25 -6.13 -7.39
C ASP A 40 -8.26 -5.16 -8.04
N LEU A 41 -7.00 -5.57 -8.14
CA LEU A 41 -5.95 -4.70 -8.67
C LEU A 41 -6.03 -4.58 -10.18
N THR A 42 -6.13 -3.34 -10.65
CA THR A 42 -6.11 -2.99 -12.07
C THR A 42 -4.78 -2.32 -12.40
N ASP A 43 -4.55 -2.00 -13.67
CA ASP A 43 -3.32 -1.30 -14.08
C ASP A 43 -3.15 0.03 -13.33
N ALA A 44 -4.26 0.73 -13.08
CA ALA A 44 -4.22 1.98 -12.32
C ALA A 44 -3.75 1.76 -10.89
N HIS A 45 -4.19 0.68 -10.24
CA HIS A 45 -3.71 0.32 -8.91
C HIS A 45 -2.21 0.01 -8.94
N TRP A 46 -1.76 -0.77 -9.91
CA TRP A 46 -0.34 -1.14 -10.00
C TRP A 46 0.56 0.06 -10.18
N ALA A 47 0.15 1.03 -10.98
CA ALA A 47 0.92 2.26 -11.17
C ALA A 47 1.10 3.01 -9.84
N ILE A 48 0.04 3.07 -9.03
CA ILE A 48 0.09 3.70 -7.71
C ILE A 48 1.01 2.95 -6.77
N LEU A 49 0.91 1.61 -6.75
CA LEU A 49 1.76 0.79 -5.88
C LEU A 49 3.23 0.95 -6.22
N ARG A 50 3.58 0.98 -7.50
CA ARG A 50 4.96 1.19 -7.94
C ARG A 50 5.46 2.56 -7.50
N PHE A 51 4.64 3.59 -7.68
CA PHE A 51 4.99 4.93 -7.21
C PHE A 51 5.28 4.93 -5.72
N LEU A 52 4.37 4.35 -4.92
CA LEU A 52 4.50 4.32 -3.46
C LEU A 52 5.79 3.65 -3.01
N ARG A 53 6.13 2.51 -3.61
CA ARG A 53 7.32 1.78 -3.22
C ARG A 53 8.60 2.51 -3.62
N ASN A 54 8.64 3.08 -4.82
CA ASN A 54 9.78 3.87 -5.27
C ASN A 54 9.96 5.13 -4.43
N ASP A 55 8.87 5.81 -4.13
CA ASP A 55 8.89 7.01 -3.30
C ASP A 55 9.38 6.69 -1.88
N TYR A 56 8.93 5.58 -1.31
CA TYR A 56 9.36 5.15 0.01
C TYR A 56 10.88 4.94 0.06
N ARG A 57 11.47 4.36 -0.97
CA ARG A 57 12.91 4.14 -1.03
C ARG A 57 13.68 5.45 -1.00
N GLU A 58 13.13 6.50 -1.60
CA GLU A 58 13.77 7.82 -1.66
C GLU A 58 13.53 8.65 -0.41
N GLN A 59 12.30 8.61 0.13
CA GLN A 59 11.88 9.48 1.23
C GLN A 59 12.08 8.87 2.60
N GLY A 60 12.15 7.55 2.70
CA GLY A 60 12.25 6.86 3.99
C GLY A 60 10.94 6.81 4.75
N GLU A 61 9.84 7.26 4.16
CA GLU A 61 8.52 7.21 4.77
C GLU A 61 7.45 7.03 3.70
N THR A 62 6.27 6.54 4.12
CA THR A 62 5.17 6.31 3.21
C THR A 62 4.52 7.62 2.78
N ALA A 63 4.26 7.76 1.47
CA ALA A 63 3.64 8.96 0.91
C ALA A 63 2.24 9.19 1.48
N THR A 64 1.90 10.46 1.68
CA THR A 64 0.56 10.88 2.05
C THR A 64 -0.36 10.84 0.82
N LEU A 65 -1.66 10.91 1.05
CA LEU A 65 -2.63 10.97 -0.04
C LEU A 65 -2.34 12.14 -0.99
N ARG A 66 -2.06 13.31 -0.41
CA ARG A 66 -1.76 14.51 -1.20
C ARG A 66 -0.50 14.32 -2.05
N ARG A 67 0.53 13.73 -1.47
CA ARG A 67 1.77 13.50 -2.20
C ARG A 67 1.56 12.55 -3.37
N VAL A 68 0.80 11.48 -3.17
CA VAL A 68 0.48 10.56 -4.27
C VAL A 68 -0.27 11.29 -5.38
N SER A 69 -1.27 12.06 -5.02
CA SER A 69 -2.04 12.82 -6.02
C SER A 69 -1.15 13.78 -6.80
N THR A 70 -0.31 14.54 -6.10
CA THR A 70 0.53 15.56 -6.72
C THR A 70 1.66 14.96 -7.54
N GLN A 71 2.38 13.98 -6.98
CA GLN A 71 3.59 13.43 -7.60
C GLN A 71 3.30 12.35 -8.63
N ALA A 72 2.28 11.55 -8.43
CA ALA A 72 1.89 10.51 -9.39
C ALA A 72 0.90 11.04 -10.43
N GLY A 73 0.39 12.26 -10.25
CA GLY A 73 -0.52 12.86 -11.22
C GLY A 73 -1.90 12.22 -11.23
N VAL A 74 -2.36 11.68 -10.10
CA VAL A 74 -3.66 11.03 -9.99
C VAL A 74 -4.59 11.89 -9.15
N PRO A 75 -5.76 12.29 -9.67
CA PRO A 75 -6.71 13.08 -8.87
C PRO A 75 -7.10 12.37 -7.58
N ILE A 76 -7.28 13.12 -6.50
CA ILE A 76 -7.66 12.55 -5.19
C ILE A 76 -8.96 11.75 -5.31
N LYS A 77 -9.91 12.25 -6.09
CA LYS A 77 -11.18 11.55 -6.33
C LYS A 77 -10.95 10.14 -6.90
N THR A 78 -9.99 10.00 -7.82
CA THR A 78 -9.63 8.72 -8.40
C THR A 78 -9.02 7.80 -7.35
N LEU A 79 -8.19 8.34 -6.45
CA LEU A 79 -7.62 7.55 -5.37
C LEU A 79 -8.69 7.00 -4.44
N PHE A 80 -9.73 7.79 -4.14
CA PHE A 80 -10.87 7.31 -3.35
C PHE A 80 -11.67 6.24 -4.08
N THR A 81 -11.72 6.29 -5.40
CA THR A 81 -12.40 5.27 -6.20
C THR A 81 -11.61 3.96 -6.21
N LEU A 82 -10.30 4.04 -6.37
CA LEU A 82 -9.44 2.85 -6.42
C LEU A 82 -9.26 2.19 -5.04
N PHE A 83 -9.21 2.99 -3.98
CA PHE A 83 -9.04 2.52 -2.61
C PHE A 83 -10.12 3.14 -1.72
N PRO A 84 -11.37 2.62 -1.80
CA PRO A 84 -12.52 3.24 -1.12
C PRO A 84 -12.35 3.31 0.39
N GLY A 85 -12.86 4.37 0.97
CA GLY A 85 -12.89 4.58 2.42
C GLY A 85 -11.68 5.32 2.92
N LYS A 86 -10.59 4.64 3.18
CA LYS A 86 -9.34 5.24 3.68
C LYS A 86 -8.21 4.99 2.69
N PRO A 87 -8.13 5.76 1.61
CA PRO A 87 -7.22 5.44 0.51
C PRO A 87 -5.75 5.41 0.90
N ALA A 88 -5.28 6.37 1.69
CA ALA A 88 -3.87 6.40 2.07
C ALA A 88 -3.46 5.14 2.84
N LYS A 89 -4.27 4.73 3.81
CA LYS A 89 -4.02 3.51 4.57
C LYS A 89 -4.07 2.27 3.69
N LYS A 90 -5.07 2.16 2.84
CA LYS A 90 -5.25 0.99 1.98
C LYS A 90 -4.15 0.88 0.95
N MET A 91 -3.73 2.00 0.34
CA MET A 91 -2.59 2.00 -0.57
C MET A 91 -1.33 1.48 0.11
N ALA A 92 -1.02 1.99 1.29
CA ALA A 92 0.16 1.59 2.04
C ALA A 92 0.10 0.10 2.41
N TYR A 93 -1.06 -0.35 2.85
CA TYR A 93 -1.25 -1.76 3.21
C TYR A 93 -0.95 -2.69 2.02
N VAL A 94 -1.55 -2.41 0.86
CA VAL A 94 -1.36 -3.25 -0.33
C VAL A 94 0.06 -3.12 -0.90
N ALA A 95 0.67 -1.94 -0.77
CA ALA A 95 2.04 -1.71 -1.23
C ALA A 95 3.11 -2.30 -0.32
N GLY A 96 2.73 -2.89 0.81
CA GLY A 96 3.69 -3.49 1.73
C GLY A 96 4.54 -2.45 2.45
N LEU A 97 3.97 -1.31 2.79
CA LEU A 97 4.66 -0.20 3.43
C LEU A 97 4.06 0.09 4.81
N PRO A 98 4.81 0.79 5.68
CA PRO A 98 4.27 1.21 6.97
C PRO A 98 3.07 2.15 6.79
N LYS A 99 2.23 2.21 7.83
CA LYS A 99 1.11 3.13 7.86
C LYS A 99 1.59 4.57 7.62
N PRO A 100 0.94 5.33 6.73
CA PRO A 100 1.37 6.70 6.44
C PRO A 100 1.11 7.62 7.64
N HIS A 101 1.90 8.66 7.74
CA HIS A 101 1.69 9.70 8.74
C HIS A 101 0.49 10.56 8.34
N GLY A 102 -0.21 11.10 9.35
CA GLY A 102 -1.35 11.96 9.11
C GLY A 102 -2.66 11.20 8.97
N CYS A 103 -3.68 11.89 8.52
CA CYS A 103 -5.02 11.35 8.43
C CYS A 103 -5.25 10.60 7.12
N VAL A 104 -6.01 9.53 7.23
CA VAL A 104 -6.47 8.71 6.10
C VAL A 104 -5.37 8.36 5.12
#